data_fa720544ea598a434a9daeceed345f2e
#
_entry.id   fa720544ea598a434a9daeceed345f2e
#
_cell.length_a   1.000
_cell.length_b   1.000
_cell.length_c   1.000
_cell.angle_alpha   90.00
_cell.angle_beta   90.00
_cell.angle_gamma   90.00
#
_symmetry.space_group_name_H-M   'P 1'
#
loop_
_entity.id
_entity.type
_entity.pdbx_description
1 polymer ?
#
loop_
_entity_poly.entity_id
_entity_poly.type
_entity_poly.pdbx_seq_one_letter_code
_entity_poly.pdbx_strand_id
1 'polypeptide(L)'
;RQLTERRGNQYSIQGCEITDWPAFRIRGFMQDVGRSYISMEELKREIEVLSRYKMNVFHWHLTENQAWRLESKIFPMLNDSCNMSRMPGKYYTIEEAKELVRFCKEHNVLLIPEVDMPGHSAAFIRAFRHDMQGKEGMAILKLLMDEVCEVFEEVPYLHIGTDEVKFTNPKFVPEMVAYIRAKGKQVISWNPGWKYKPGEIDMEQMWSYRGKARPGIPAIDSRFHYINLSLIHI
;
A
#
# COMPACT_ATOMS: atom_id res chain seq x y z
N ARG A 1 19.18 -18.49 0.64
CA ARG A 1 19.90 -17.94 -0.53
C ARG A 1 21.33 -17.47 -0.19
N GLN A 2 21.54 -16.77 0.94
CA GLN A 2 22.87 -16.25 1.32
C GLN A 2 23.92 -17.33 1.61
N LEU A 3 23.50 -18.53 1.98
CA LEU A 3 24.37 -19.66 2.32
C LEU A 3 24.61 -20.61 1.15
N THR A 4 23.92 -20.43 0.04
CA THR A 4 23.99 -21.33 -1.09
C THR A 4 25.07 -20.86 -2.05
N GLU A 5 26.09 -21.68 -2.26
CA GLU A 5 27.10 -21.49 -3.30
C GLU A 5 26.74 -22.32 -4.53
N ARG A 6 26.88 -21.73 -5.72
CA ARG A 6 26.72 -22.41 -7.00
C ARG A 6 28.07 -22.60 -7.65
N ARG A 7 28.40 -23.86 -7.96
CA ARG A 7 29.61 -24.24 -8.75
C ARG A 7 29.14 -25.05 -9.97
N GLY A 8 29.05 -24.40 -11.11
CA GLY A 8 28.48 -25.00 -12.33
C GLY A 8 26.99 -25.35 -12.15
N ASN A 9 26.63 -26.62 -12.29
CA ASN A 9 25.28 -27.14 -12.08
C ASN A 9 24.99 -27.67 -10.67
N GLN A 10 25.95 -27.55 -9.76
CA GLN A 10 25.82 -28.02 -8.38
C GLN A 10 25.61 -26.87 -7.44
N TYR A 11 24.74 -27.08 -6.45
CA TYR A 11 24.52 -26.18 -5.34
C TYR A 11 25.06 -26.82 -4.08
N SER A 12 25.81 -26.08 -3.30
CA SER A 12 26.31 -26.52 -2.01
C SER A 12 25.96 -25.51 -0.93
N ILE A 13 25.71 -26.00 0.27
CA ILE A 13 25.57 -25.20 1.47
C ILE A 13 26.61 -25.69 2.44
N GLN A 14 27.49 -24.80 2.87
CA GLN A 14 28.49 -25.15 3.89
C GLN A 14 27.77 -25.37 5.22
N GLY A 15 28.11 -26.44 5.92
CA GLY A 15 27.61 -26.71 7.26
C GLY A 15 27.95 -25.55 8.19
N CYS A 16 26.98 -25.00 8.86
CA CYS A 16 27.14 -23.86 9.77
C CYS A 16 26.09 -23.89 10.87
N GLU A 17 26.43 -23.33 12.01
CA GLU A 17 25.48 -23.00 13.07
C GLU A 17 25.14 -21.51 12.98
N ILE A 18 23.84 -21.18 12.98
CA ILE A 18 23.37 -19.80 12.81
C ILE A 18 22.44 -19.46 13.98
N THR A 19 22.77 -18.38 14.65
CA THR A 19 21.89 -17.73 15.62
C THR A 19 21.58 -16.33 15.11
N ASP A 20 20.34 -16.11 14.63
CA ASP A 20 19.94 -14.85 14.01
C ASP A 20 18.45 -14.60 14.25
N TRP A 21 18.10 -13.36 14.56
CA TRP A 21 16.72 -12.89 14.68
C TRP A 21 16.62 -11.41 14.29
N PRO A 22 15.46 -10.97 13.74
CA PRO A 22 15.28 -9.57 13.38
C PRO A 22 15.07 -8.69 14.61
N ALA A 23 15.70 -7.50 14.66
CA ALA A 23 15.45 -6.49 15.66
C ALA A 23 14.03 -5.89 15.55
N PHE A 24 13.49 -5.82 14.32
CA PHE A 24 12.16 -5.32 14.04
C PHE A 24 11.32 -6.39 13.33
N ARG A 25 10.07 -6.56 13.78
CA ARG A 25 9.14 -7.51 13.19
C ARG A 25 8.74 -7.10 11.76
N ILE A 26 8.53 -5.81 11.51
CA ILE A 26 8.22 -5.24 10.21
C ILE A 26 9.46 -4.49 9.70
N ARG A 27 9.90 -4.84 8.50
CA ARG A 27 11.00 -4.22 7.78
C ARG A 27 10.53 -4.02 6.35
N GLY A 28 9.96 -2.84 6.08
CA GLY A 28 9.25 -2.57 4.84
C GLY A 28 9.92 -1.52 3.97
N PHE A 29 9.50 -1.54 2.72
CA PHE A 29 9.75 -0.49 1.74
C PHE A 29 8.41 -0.10 1.11
N MET A 30 8.17 1.21 0.93
CA MET A 30 6.98 1.74 0.29
C MET A 30 7.33 2.27 -1.09
N GLN A 31 6.57 1.85 -2.10
CA GLN A 31 6.67 2.37 -3.45
C GLN A 31 5.39 3.13 -3.82
N ASP A 32 5.53 4.43 -4.08
CA ASP A 32 4.45 5.29 -4.56
C ASP A 32 4.36 5.20 -6.09
N VAL A 33 3.40 4.43 -6.56
CA VAL A 33 3.10 4.30 -7.99
C VAL A 33 1.95 5.21 -8.42
N GLY A 34 1.20 5.76 -7.48
CA GLY A 34 0.14 6.73 -7.73
C GLY A 34 0.70 7.98 -8.40
N ARG A 35 1.79 8.55 -7.84
CA ARG A 35 2.48 9.72 -8.42
C ARG A 35 3.30 9.37 -9.65
N SER A 36 3.97 8.21 -9.67
CA SER A 36 4.81 7.80 -10.80
C SER A 36 4.71 6.30 -11.02
N TYR A 37 4.14 5.89 -12.16
CA TYR A 37 4.04 4.48 -12.53
C TYR A 37 5.43 3.84 -12.64
N ILE A 38 5.57 2.66 -12.05
CA ILE A 38 6.75 1.80 -12.12
C ILE A 38 6.35 0.53 -12.86
N SER A 39 7.20 0.02 -13.75
CA SER A 39 6.88 -1.20 -14.49
C SER A 39 6.84 -2.43 -13.58
N MET A 40 6.06 -3.45 -13.96
CA MET A 40 6.01 -4.72 -13.23
C MET A 40 7.39 -5.38 -13.10
N GLU A 41 8.23 -5.23 -14.14
CA GLU A 41 9.61 -5.74 -14.11
C GLU A 41 10.45 -5.06 -13.03
N GLU A 42 10.35 -3.74 -12.93
CA GLU A 42 11.06 -2.96 -11.90
C GLU A 42 10.54 -3.27 -10.50
N LEU A 43 9.22 -3.36 -10.30
CA LEU A 43 8.64 -3.76 -9.01
C LEU A 43 9.12 -5.13 -8.56
N LYS A 44 9.17 -6.11 -9.47
CA LYS A 44 9.70 -7.45 -9.17
C LYS A 44 11.18 -7.41 -8.80
N ARG A 45 11.98 -6.59 -9.50
CA ARG A 45 13.39 -6.39 -9.17
C ARG A 45 13.57 -5.77 -7.78
N GLU A 46 12.76 -4.77 -7.42
CA GLU A 46 12.75 -4.20 -6.07
C GLU A 46 12.43 -5.25 -5.01
N ILE A 47 11.40 -6.07 -5.22
CA ILE A 47 11.00 -7.15 -4.30
C ILE A 47 12.12 -8.19 -4.13
N GLU A 48 12.82 -8.55 -5.22
CA GLU A 48 14.00 -9.43 -5.13
C GLU A 48 15.11 -8.82 -4.26
N VAL A 49 15.38 -7.54 -4.43
CA VAL A 49 16.38 -6.81 -3.62
C VAL A 49 15.94 -6.77 -2.17
N LEU A 50 14.70 -6.41 -1.89
CA LEU A 50 14.13 -6.40 -0.53
C LEU A 50 14.30 -7.77 0.14
N SER A 51 13.94 -8.85 -0.55
CA SER A 51 14.08 -10.22 -0.05
C SER A 51 15.54 -10.58 0.29
N ARG A 52 16.50 -10.15 -0.54
CA ARG A 52 17.94 -10.38 -0.30
C ARG A 52 18.44 -9.70 0.98
N TYR A 53 17.89 -8.52 1.29
CA TYR A 53 18.21 -7.77 2.51
C TYR A 53 17.30 -8.09 3.70
N LYS A 54 16.56 -9.20 3.65
CA LYS A 54 15.66 -9.66 4.71
C LYS A 54 14.57 -8.65 5.06
N MET A 55 14.21 -7.75 4.12
CA MET A 55 13.00 -6.96 4.19
C MET A 55 11.79 -7.90 3.97
N ASN A 56 10.71 -7.68 4.69
CA ASN A 56 9.57 -8.60 4.68
C ASN A 56 8.23 -7.95 4.37
N VAL A 57 8.23 -6.66 4.03
CA VAL A 57 7.01 -5.93 3.66
C VAL A 57 7.30 -5.04 2.44
N PHE A 58 6.41 -5.12 1.44
CA PHE A 58 6.33 -4.20 0.33
C PHE A 58 5.00 -3.45 0.40
N HIS A 59 5.06 -2.15 0.70
CA HIS A 59 3.89 -1.28 0.78
C HIS A 59 3.67 -0.62 -0.59
N TRP A 60 2.55 -0.93 -1.22
CA TRP A 60 2.23 -0.52 -2.58
C TRP A 60 1.17 0.57 -2.60
N HIS A 61 1.59 1.84 -2.70
CA HIS A 61 0.70 3.00 -2.73
C HIS A 61 0.15 3.21 -4.14
N LEU A 62 -1.08 2.73 -4.35
CA LEU A 62 -1.71 2.56 -5.67
C LEU A 62 -2.45 3.78 -6.19
N THR A 63 -2.88 4.67 -5.30
CA THR A 63 -3.79 5.77 -5.65
C THR A 63 -3.30 7.10 -5.12
N GLU A 64 -3.44 8.13 -5.95
CA GLU A 64 -2.98 9.49 -5.66
C GLU A 64 -3.77 10.55 -6.47
N ASN A 65 -3.50 11.82 -6.19
CA ASN A 65 -4.04 12.92 -6.98
C ASN A 65 -3.75 12.77 -8.48
N GLN A 66 -2.61 12.20 -8.84
CA GLN A 66 -2.18 12.05 -10.22
C GLN A 66 -2.91 10.93 -10.94
N ALA A 67 -3.13 9.79 -10.29
CA ALA A 67 -3.77 8.64 -10.92
C ALA A 67 -4.29 7.62 -9.91
N TRP A 68 -5.27 6.85 -10.34
CA TRP A 68 -5.66 5.57 -9.78
C TRP A 68 -4.97 4.48 -10.59
N ARG A 69 -4.03 3.74 -10.01
CA ARG A 69 -3.15 2.81 -10.75
C ARG A 69 -3.60 1.35 -10.74
N LEU A 70 -4.65 0.98 -10.05
CA LEU A 70 -5.22 -0.35 -10.11
C LEU A 70 -6.38 -0.38 -11.10
N GLU A 71 -6.44 -1.39 -11.97
CA GLU A 71 -7.59 -1.63 -12.84
C GLU A 71 -8.88 -1.75 -12.02
N SER A 72 -9.93 -1.11 -12.50
CA SER A 72 -11.29 -1.33 -11.99
C SER A 72 -12.18 -1.82 -13.13
N LYS A 73 -12.75 -3.02 -12.97
CA LYS A 73 -13.73 -3.57 -13.93
C LYS A 73 -15.13 -3.01 -13.72
N ILE A 74 -15.45 -2.67 -12.46
CA ILE A 74 -16.75 -2.06 -12.13
C ILE A 74 -16.82 -0.59 -12.53
N PHE A 75 -15.70 0.13 -12.52
CA PHE A 75 -15.61 1.53 -12.91
C PHE A 75 -14.40 1.79 -13.84
N PRO A 76 -14.44 1.31 -15.10
CA PRO A 76 -13.30 1.41 -16.03
C PRO A 76 -12.84 2.86 -16.26
N MET A 77 -13.73 3.84 -16.08
CA MET A 77 -13.41 5.27 -16.23
C MET A 77 -12.31 5.74 -15.26
N LEU A 78 -12.07 5.06 -14.15
CA LEU A 78 -10.95 5.38 -13.25
C LEU A 78 -9.59 5.25 -13.96
N ASN A 79 -9.49 4.33 -14.89
CA ASN A 79 -8.27 4.04 -15.64
C ASN A 79 -8.19 4.78 -16.97
N ASP A 80 -9.18 5.59 -17.31
CA ASP A 80 -9.12 6.43 -18.51
C ASP A 80 -7.96 7.43 -18.41
N SER A 81 -7.23 7.58 -19.50
CA SER A 81 -6.06 8.47 -19.57
C SER A 81 -6.40 9.92 -19.21
N CYS A 82 -7.61 10.40 -19.50
CA CYS A 82 -8.07 11.74 -19.14
C CYS A 82 -8.22 11.96 -17.62
N ASN A 83 -8.34 10.91 -16.83
CA ASN A 83 -8.40 10.96 -15.37
C ASN A 83 -7.02 10.83 -14.70
N MET A 84 -5.96 10.69 -15.50
CA MET A 84 -4.57 10.63 -15.03
C MET A 84 -3.83 11.90 -15.43
N SER A 85 -3.42 12.71 -14.46
CA SER A 85 -2.67 13.94 -14.71
C SER A 85 -1.17 13.69 -14.94
N ARG A 86 -0.68 12.49 -14.64
CA ARG A 86 0.71 12.07 -14.84
C ARG A 86 0.75 10.65 -15.38
N MET A 87 1.58 10.40 -16.37
CA MET A 87 1.73 9.11 -17.06
C MET A 87 0.38 8.51 -17.47
N PRO A 88 -0.39 9.18 -18.38
CA PRO A 88 -1.73 8.77 -18.78
C PRO A 88 -1.76 7.35 -19.35
N GLY A 89 -2.79 6.59 -19.03
CA GLY A 89 -2.99 5.21 -19.53
C GLY A 89 -2.04 4.18 -18.88
N LYS A 90 -1.23 4.56 -17.90
CA LYS A 90 -0.37 3.62 -17.15
C LYS A 90 -1.06 3.21 -15.85
N TYR A 91 -1.43 1.94 -15.75
CA TYR A 91 -2.02 1.31 -14.56
C TYR A 91 -1.68 -0.19 -14.58
N TYR A 92 -1.94 -0.86 -13.48
CA TYR A 92 -1.77 -2.30 -13.34
C TYR A 92 -3.11 -2.99 -13.53
N THR A 93 -3.13 -4.05 -14.35
CA THR A 93 -4.29 -4.92 -14.48
C THR A 93 -4.52 -5.71 -13.19
N ILE A 94 -5.72 -6.23 -13.01
CA ILE A 94 -6.04 -7.11 -11.87
C ILE A 94 -5.14 -8.35 -11.90
N GLU A 95 -4.87 -8.90 -13.07
CA GLU A 95 -3.98 -10.04 -13.27
C GLU A 95 -2.54 -9.72 -12.85
N GLU A 96 -2.02 -8.56 -13.23
CA GLU A 96 -0.69 -8.09 -12.81
C GLU A 96 -0.63 -7.87 -11.28
N ALA A 97 -1.70 -7.32 -10.68
CA ALA A 97 -1.74 -7.14 -9.23
C ALA A 97 -1.71 -8.50 -8.50
N LYS A 98 -2.51 -9.47 -8.93
CA LYS A 98 -2.48 -10.83 -8.38
C LYS A 98 -1.14 -11.54 -8.62
N GLU A 99 -0.51 -11.30 -9.76
CA GLU A 99 0.83 -11.82 -10.05
C GLU A 99 1.87 -11.25 -9.07
N LEU A 100 1.82 -9.93 -8.79
CA LEU A 100 2.74 -9.30 -7.86
C LEU A 100 2.56 -9.82 -6.43
N VAL A 101 1.32 -10.09 -5.99
CA VAL A 101 1.04 -10.73 -4.69
C VAL A 101 1.72 -12.10 -4.61
N ARG A 102 1.55 -12.95 -5.63
CA ARG A 102 2.20 -14.28 -5.67
C ARG A 102 3.73 -14.16 -5.66
N PHE A 103 4.26 -13.24 -6.46
CA PHE A 103 5.70 -12.99 -6.54
C PHE A 103 6.28 -12.54 -5.20
N CYS A 104 5.61 -11.63 -4.49
CA CYS A 104 5.99 -11.24 -3.13
C CYS A 104 6.02 -12.44 -2.18
N LYS A 105 4.98 -13.28 -2.21
CA LYS A 105 4.86 -14.47 -1.37
C LYS A 105 6.00 -15.47 -1.60
N GLU A 106 6.38 -15.71 -2.86
CA GLU A 106 7.53 -16.56 -3.24
C GLU A 106 8.86 -16.02 -2.72
N HIS A 107 8.96 -14.71 -2.50
CA HIS A 107 10.13 -14.04 -1.97
C HIS A 107 10.09 -13.79 -0.45
N ASN A 108 9.07 -14.32 0.25
CA ASN A 108 8.83 -14.09 1.69
C ASN A 108 8.66 -12.59 2.02
N VAL A 109 8.04 -11.84 1.14
CA VAL A 109 7.67 -10.44 1.30
C VAL A 109 6.15 -10.36 1.34
N LEU A 110 5.59 -9.71 2.36
CA LEU A 110 4.16 -9.42 2.44
C LEU A 110 3.88 -8.14 1.65
N LEU A 111 3.01 -8.20 0.64
CA LEU A 111 2.50 -7.02 -0.03
C LEU A 111 1.39 -6.39 0.82
N ILE A 112 1.44 -5.07 1.01
CA ILE A 112 0.38 -4.27 1.63
C ILE A 112 -0.09 -3.25 0.59
N PRO A 113 -1.28 -3.44 -0.01
CA PRO A 113 -1.84 -2.45 -0.93
C PRO A 113 -2.37 -1.25 -0.16
N GLU A 114 -2.24 -0.06 -0.76
CA GLU A 114 -2.83 1.16 -0.23
C GLU A 114 -3.77 1.79 -1.26
N VAL A 115 -4.96 2.11 -0.78
CA VAL A 115 -5.92 2.99 -1.44
C VAL A 115 -6.15 4.17 -0.51
N ASP A 116 -5.54 5.29 -0.83
CA ASP A 116 -5.60 6.49 0.02
C ASP A 116 -7.00 7.14 -0.03
N MET A 117 -7.55 7.40 1.16
CA MET A 117 -8.89 7.95 1.33
C MET A 117 -9.02 8.72 2.66
N PRO A 118 -9.77 9.82 2.70
CA PRO A 118 -10.39 10.53 1.58
C PRO A 118 -9.45 11.58 0.96
N GLY A 119 -8.21 11.70 1.47
CA GLY A 119 -7.15 12.52 0.91
C GLY A 119 -6.62 11.96 -0.41
N HIS A 120 -5.70 12.70 -1.06
CA HIS A 120 -5.00 12.27 -2.26
C HIS A 120 -5.91 11.67 -3.36
N SER A 121 -7.15 12.18 -3.46
CA SER A 121 -8.26 11.57 -4.20
C SER A 121 -8.67 12.32 -5.47
N ALA A 122 -7.82 13.24 -6.00
CA ALA A 122 -8.22 14.02 -7.16
C ALA A 122 -8.47 13.17 -8.42
N ALA A 123 -7.81 12.02 -8.58
CA ALA A 123 -8.11 11.07 -9.66
C ALA A 123 -9.55 10.52 -9.54
N PHE A 124 -9.96 10.13 -8.34
CA PHE A 124 -11.33 9.71 -8.05
C PHE A 124 -12.33 10.82 -8.36
N ILE A 125 -12.06 12.06 -7.89
CA ILE A 125 -12.95 13.20 -8.12
C ILE A 125 -13.06 13.53 -9.62
N ARG A 126 -12.00 13.41 -10.40
CA ARG A 126 -12.06 13.60 -11.86
C ARG A 126 -12.98 12.57 -12.52
N ALA A 127 -12.89 11.31 -12.11
CA ALA A 127 -13.70 10.23 -12.68
C ALA A 127 -15.17 10.34 -12.31
N PHE A 128 -15.49 10.59 -11.05
CA PHE A 128 -16.85 10.48 -10.53
C PHE A 128 -17.55 11.82 -10.29
N ARG A 129 -16.82 12.93 -10.24
CA ARG A 129 -17.34 14.27 -9.87
C ARG A 129 -17.93 14.34 -8.46
N HIS A 130 -17.52 13.44 -7.59
CA HIS A 130 -17.92 13.36 -6.18
C HIS A 130 -16.70 13.34 -5.26
N ASP A 131 -16.80 13.98 -4.10
CA ASP A 131 -15.86 13.84 -2.99
C ASP A 131 -16.10 12.48 -2.31
N MET A 132 -15.02 11.78 -1.91
CA MET A 132 -15.13 10.49 -1.24
C MET A 132 -15.92 10.55 0.07
N GLN A 133 -15.93 11.69 0.75
CA GLN A 133 -16.65 11.88 2.02
C GLN A 133 -18.14 12.17 1.84
N GLY A 134 -18.58 12.47 0.62
CA GLY A 134 -19.98 12.64 0.29
C GLY A 134 -20.73 11.31 0.26
N LYS A 135 -22.08 11.37 0.30
CA LYS A 135 -22.92 10.17 0.30
C LYS A 135 -22.70 9.29 -0.92
N GLU A 136 -22.68 9.90 -2.09
CA GLU A 136 -22.46 9.23 -3.38
C GLU A 136 -21.03 8.72 -3.49
N GLY A 137 -20.03 9.54 -3.12
CA GLY A 137 -18.63 9.17 -3.12
C GLY A 137 -18.34 7.99 -2.20
N MET A 138 -18.91 7.96 -0.99
CA MET A 138 -18.78 6.80 -0.09
C MET A 138 -19.43 5.55 -0.66
N ALA A 139 -20.57 5.65 -1.32
CA ALA A 139 -21.21 4.50 -1.94
C ALA A 139 -20.36 3.91 -3.06
N ILE A 140 -19.82 4.76 -3.94
CA ILE A 140 -18.87 4.34 -5.00
C ILE A 140 -17.62 3.72 -4.39
N LEU A 141 -17.04 4.36 -3.37
CA LEU A 141 -15.82 3.90 -2.72
C LEU A 141 -16.00 2.52 -2.06
N LYS A 142 -17.17 2.24 -1.47
CA LYS A 142 -17.48 0.91 -0.93
C LYS A 142 -17.48 -0.17 -2.00
N LEU A 143 -18.06 0.09 -3.18
CA LEU A 143 -18.00 -0.85 -4.30
C LEU A 143 -16.56 -1.06 -4.80
N LEU A 144 -15.76 0.00 -4.85
CA LEU A 144 -14.32 -0.12 -5.17
C LEU A 144 -13.59 -0.96 -4.12
N MET A 145 -13.93 -0.82 -2.83
CA MET A 145 -13.32 -1.64 -1.78
C MET A 145 -13.74 -3.11 -1.86
N ASP A 146 -14.93 -3.42 -2.38
CA ASP A 146 -15.31 -4.79 -2.69
C ASP A 146 -14.36 -5.39 -3.73
N GLU A 147 -14.15 -4.70 -4.83
CA GLU A 147 -13.23 -5.12 -5.90
C GLU A 147 -11.78 -5.21 -5.41
N VAL A 148 -11.29 -4.20 -4.69
CA VAL A 148 -9.93 -4.20 -4.12
C VAL A 148 -9.72 -5.36 -3.15
N CYS A 149 -10.67 -5.62 -2.24
CA CYS A 149 -10.57 -6.73 -1.30
C CYS A 149 -10.60 -8.10 -1.98
N GLU A 150 -11.31 -8.24 -3.10
CA GLU A 150 -11.31 -9.43 -3.93
C GLU A 150 -9.98 -9.61 -4.68
N VAL A 151 -9.45 -8.54 -5.28
CA VAL A 151 -8.14 -8.58 -5.97
C VAL A 151 -7.03 -9.01 -5.02
N PHE A 152 -7.05 -8.50 -3.79
CA PHE A 152 -6.07 -8.78 -2.74
C PHE A 152 -6.59 -9.77 -1.70
N GLU A 153 -7.39 -10.77 -2.08
CA GLU A 153 -8.00 -11.73 -1.14
C GLU A 153 -6.97 -12.44 -0.25
N GLU A 154 -5.81 -12.81 -0.79
CA GLU A 154 -4.73 -13.47 -0.07
C GLU A 154 -3.93 -12.54 0.87
N VAL A 155 -4.17 -11.24 0.83
CA VAL A 155 -3.44 -10.25 1.62
C VAL A 155 -4.24 -9.88 2.87
N PRO A 156 -3.68 -10.01 4.08
CA PRO A 156 -4.44 -9.76 5.30
C PRO A 156 -4.67 -8.28 5.62
N TYR A 157 -3.89 -7.38 5.03
CA TYR A 157 -3.92 -5.95 5.33
C TYR A 157 -4.37 -5.11 4.14
N LEU A 158 -5.06 -4.01 4.43
CA LEU A 158 -5.29 -2.91 3.50
C LEU A 158 -4.92 -1.59 4.20
N HIS A 159 -4.07 -0.80 3.56
CA HIS A 159 -3.74 0.55 4.02
C HIS A 159 -4.72 1.55 3.38
N ILE A 160 -5.31 2.44 4.18
CA ILE A 160 -6.36 3.38 3.73
C ILE A 160 -5.92 4.85 3.72
N GLY A 161 -4.63 5.11 3.90
CA GLY A 161 -4.11 6.47 3.95
C GLY A 161 -4.63 7.27 5.15
N THR A 162 -5.44 8.28 4.92
CA THR A 162 -6.07 9.22 5.87
C THR A 162 -5.23 10.43 6.27
N ASP A 163 -4.10 10.66 5.61
CA ASP A 163 -3.25 11.82 5.84
C ASP A 163 -3.66 13.05 5.00
N GLU A 164 -3.08 14.18 5.35
CA GLU A 164 -3.11 15.46 4.62
C GLU A 164 -4.49 15.94 4.14
N VAL A 165 -5.57 15.60 4.86
CA VAL A 165 -6.93 15.90 4.47
C VAL A 165 -7.74 16.54 5.62
N LYS A 166 -8.69 17.40 5.26
CA LYS A 166 -9.71 17.90 6.17
C LYS A 166 -10.90 16.93 6.18
N PHE A 167 -11.19 16.36 7.33
CA PHE A 167 -12.38 15.51 7.50
C PHE A 167 -13.64 16.38 7.63
N THR A 168 -14.51 16.29 6.63
CA THR A 168 -15.81 16.99 6.58
C THR A 168 -16.95 16.08 7.04
N ASN A 169 -16.75 14.75 6.96
CA ASN A 169 -17.68 13.75 7.42
C ASN A 169 -17.06 12.93 8.57
N PRO A 170 -17.47 13.14 9.82
CA PRO A 170 -16.91 12.44 10.97
C PRO A 170 -17.19 10.93 10.99
N LYS A 171 -18.13 10.45 10.18
CA LYS A 171 -18.46 9.02 10.07
C LYS A 171 -17.64 8.32 8.98
N PHE A 172 -16.97 9.05 8.09
CA PHE A 172 -16.29 8.47 6.94
C PHE A 172 -15.28 7.39 7.34
N VAL A 173 -14.28 7.75 8.14
CA VAL A 173 -13.22 6.81 8.51
C VAL A 173 -13.75 5.63 9.34
N PRO A 174 -14.58 5.82 10.40
CA PRO A 174 -15.15 4.70 11.13
C PRO A 174 -15.97 3.74 10.27
N GLU A 175 -16.77 4.26 9.34
CA GLU A 175 -17.58 3.43 8.45
C GLU A 175 -16.71 2.66 7.44
N MET A 176 -15.67 3.29 6.86
CA MET A 176 -14.78 2.62 5.92
C MET A 176 -13.93 1.55 6.60
N VAL A 177 -13.41 1.82 7.80
CA VAL A 177 -12.69 0.80 8.59
C VAL A 177 -13.59 -0.39 8.90
N ALA A 178 -14.80 -0.14 9.39
CA ALA A 178 -15.77 -1.20 9.69
C ALA A 178 -16.13 -2.01 8.44
N TYR A 179 -16.33 -1.33 7.29
CA TYR A 179 -16.64 -1.96 6.02
C TYR A 179 -15.54 -2.89 5.53
N ILE A 180 -14.29 -2.42 5.56
CA ILE A 180 -13.11 -3.18 5.12
C ILE A 180 -12.84 -4.36 6.08
N ARG A 181 -13.00 -4.16 7.39
CA ARG A 181 -12.90 -5.25 8.38
C ARG A 181 -13.97 -6.34 8.17
N ALA A 182 -15.18 -5.96 7.76
CA ALA A 182 -16.22 -6.92 7.41
C ALA A 182 -15.88 -7.78 6.19
N LYS A 183 -14.90 -7.34 5.35
CA LYS A 183 -14.31 -8.13 4.26
C LYS A 183 -13.14 -9.01 4.71
N GLY A 184 -12.87 -9.09 6.01
CA GLY A 184 -11.79 -9.92 6.57
C GLY A 184 -10.41 -9.30 6.55
N LYS A 185 -10.28 -8.00 6.25
CA LYS A 185 -9.00 -7.29 6.23
C LYS A 185 -8.71 -6.59 7.55
N GLN A 186 -7.45 -6.57 7.94
CA GLN A 186 -6.92 -5.65 8.95
C GLN A 186 -6.59 -4.32 8.28
N VAL A 187 -6.84 -3.20 8.97
CA VAL A 187 -6.72 -1.87 8.38
C VAL A 187 -5.54 -1.12 8.97
N ILE A 188 -4.71 -0.56 8.09
CA ILE A 188 -3.57 0.31 8.43
C ILE A 188 -3.87 1.73 7.93
N SER A 189 -3.35 2.73 8.64
CA SER A 189 -3.59 4.13 8.30
C SER A 189 -2.40 5.01 8.69
N TRP A 190 -2.25 6.15 8.03
CA TRP A 190 -1.20 7.11 8.36
C TRP A 190 -1.40 7.83 9.70
N ASN A 191 -0.29 8.15 10.35
CA ASN A 191 -0.22 9.00 11.55
C ASN A 191 0.91 10.05 11.37
N PRO A 192 0.64 11.36 11.30
CA PRO A 192 -0.65 12.04 11.49
C PRO A 192 -1.69 11.74 10.40
N GLY A 193 -2.93 11.64 10.81
CA GLY A 193 -4.10 11.39 10.00
C GLY A 193 -5.34 11.43 10.90
N TRP A 194 -6.27 10.51 10.70
CA TRP A 194 -7.40 10.35 11.61
C TRP A 194 -6.95 9.99 13.03
N LYS A 195 -7.65 10.49 14.04
CA LYS A 195 -7.32 10.22 15.45
C LYS A 195 -8.08 9.01 15.97
N TYR A 196 -7.44 7.85 15.90
CA TYR A 196 -8.02 6.59 16.39
C TYR A 196 -7.88 6.43 17.90
N LYS A 197 -8.82 5.68 18.50
CA LYS A 197 -8.69 5.07 19.82
C LYS A 197 -8.23 3.62 19.66
N PRO A 198 -7.68 2.99 20.74
CA PRO A 198 -7.38 1.57 20.73
C PRO A 198 -8.59 0.73 20.29
N GLY A 199 -8.39 -0.21 19.35
CA GLY A 199 -9.43 -1.05 18.78
C GLY A 199 -10.15 -0.45 17.55
N GLU A 200 -10.05 0.85 17.30
CA GLU A 200 -10.65 1.47 16.11
C GLU A 200 -9.84 1.25 14.82
N ILE A 201 -8.57 0.94 14.95
CA ILE A 201 -7.66 0.62 13.83
C ILE A 201 -6.74 -0.55 14.25
N ASP A 202 -6.23 -1.31 13.30
CA ASP A 202 -5.37 -2.44 13.58
C ASP A 202 -3.90 -2.03 13.69
N MET A 203 -3.48 -1.01 12.93
CA MET A 203 -2.12 -0.48 12.98
C MET A 203 -2.05 0.94 12.44
N GLU A 204 -1.15 1.76 12.96
CA GLU A 204 -0.82 3.07 12.43
C GLU A 204 0.59 3.10 11.86
N GLN A 205 0.80 3.83 10.76
CA GLN A 205 2.11 4.08 10.18
C GLN A 205 2.48 5.55 10.34
N MET A 206 3.55 5.83 11.08
CA MET A 206 4.03 7.20 11.30
C MET A 206 4.86 7.64 10.10
N TRP A 207 4.45 8.72 9.44
CA TRP A 207 5.08 9.22 8.21
C TRP A 207 5.83 10.54 8.38
N SER A 208 5.53 11.34 9.41
CA SER A 208 6.19 12.62 9.63
C SER A 208 6.69 12.76 11.07
N TYR A 209 7.58 13.73 11.33
CA TYR A 209 8.07 14.05 12.68
C TYR A 209 6.94 14.39 13.68
N ARG A 210 5.75 14.75 13.19
CA ARG A 210 4.56 15.01 14.01
C ARG A 210 3.85 13.73 14.44
N GLY A 211 4.12 12.60 13.78
CA GLY A 211 3.56 11.30 14.12
C GLY A 211 4.05 10.84 15.49
N LYS A 212 3.11 10.42 16.34
CA LYS A 212 3.41 9.88 17.67
C LYS A 212 2.64 8.57 17.84
N ALA A 213 3.36 7.52 18.22
CA ALA A 213 2.73 6.25 18.56
C ALA A 213 1.70 6.45 19.68
N ARG A 214 0.54 5.81 19.54
CA ARG A 214 -0.55 5.87 20.51
C ARG A 214 -0.54 4.61 21.37
N PRO A 215 -0.65 4.71 22.70
CA PRO A 215 -0.76 3.54 23.54
C PRO A 215 -1.90 2.62 23.11
N GLY A 216 -1.62 1.32 23.01
CA GLY A 216 -2.61 0.31 22.62
C GLY A 216 -2.89 0.20 21.12
N ILE A 217 -2.19 0.95 20.27
CA ILE A 217 -2.25 0.80 18.80
C ILE A 217 -0.85 0.40 18.31
N PRO A 218 -0.69 -0.75 17.62
CA PRO A 218 0.56 -1.10 16.97
C PRO A 218 1.00 -0.02 15.98
N ALA A 219 2.30 0.27 15.90
CA ALA A 219 2.82 1.33 15.05
C ALA A 219 3.99 0.87 14.18
N ILE A 220 3.97 1.30 12.93
CA ILE A 220 5.10 1.25 12.00
C ILE A 220 5.77 2.62 12.03
N ASP A 221 7.09 2.68 12.15
CA ASP A 221 7.84 3.92 12.06
C ASP A 221 8.51 4.04 10.70
N SER A 222 8.01 4.95 9.85
CA SER A 222 8.60 5.30 8.55
C SER A 222 9.05 6.76 8.48
N ARG A 223 9.13 7.43 9.64
CA ARG A 223 9.58 8.82 9.73
C ARG A 223 11.05 8.94 9.33
N PHE A 224 11.39 10.04 8.62
CA PHE A 224 12.76 10.38 8.21
C PHE A 224 13.44 9.38 7.25
N HIS A 225 12.70 8.43 6.69
CA HIS A 225 13.22 7.40 5.79
C HIS A 225 12.76 7.56 4.34
N TYR A 226 12.53 8.81 3.91
CA TYR A 226 12.16 9.15 2.54
C TYR A 226 13.43 9.24 1.68
N ILE A 227 13.66 8.26 0.81
CA ILE A 227 14.83 8.26 -0.08
C ILE A 227 14.61 9.00 -1.39
N ASN A 228 13.39 9.27 -1.76
CA ASN A 228 13.02 9.94 -3.01
C ASN A 228 12.85 11.47 -2.91
N LEU A 229 12.77 12.03 -1.71
CA LEU A 229 12.55 13.46 -1.53
C LEU A 229 13.77 14.30 -1.90
N SER A 230 14.98 13.76 -1.79
CA SER A 230 16.22 14.45 -2.19
C SER A 230 16.30 14.71 -3.70
N LEU A 231 15.57 13.96 -4.51
CA LEU A 231 15.53 14.13 -5.97
C LEU A 231 14.57 15.23 -6.42
N ILE A 232 13.72 15.75 -5.54
CA ILE A 232 12.76 16.82 -5.84
C ILE A 232 13.39 18.21 -5.68
N HIS A 233 14.51 18.31 -4.97
CA HIS A 233 15.18 19.55 -4.62
C HIS A 233 16.54 19.74 -5.32
N ILE A 234 16.83 18.94 -6.35
CA ILE A 234 18.02 19.10 -7.21
C ILE A 234 17.67 19.82 -8.50
#